data_69efc144de1f73521f3b3fb0f715a3d6
#
_entry.id   69efc144de1f73521f3b3fb0f715a3d6
#
_cell.length_a   1.000
_cell.length_b   1.000
_cell.length_c   1.000
_cell.angle_alpha   90.00
_cell.angle_beta   90.00
_cell.angle_gamma   90.00
#
_symmetry.space_group_name_H-M   'P 1'
#
loop_
_entity.id
_entity.type
_entity.pdbx_description
1 polymer ?
#
loop_
_entity_poly.entity_id
_entity_poly.type
_entity_poly.pdbx_seq_one_letter_code
_entity_poly.pdbx_strand_id
1 'polypeptide(L)'
;NGVMLCEGERFQRASSMIVQEIDVERLRIDRQRNTNFTKDQTGHYRLVNVAPIETEMEFTEPTHRHFSAYPFLPEKGQEDSYCMDVFSIQTNALARRWEHTHADTLVLGISGGLDSTLALLVCVQTADMLGYDRERIIGVTMPGFGTSDRTYQNALQMMDYLGITHREIDICDITTQHLNSIAHDLDNHDITYENAQARMRTLILMNLANELNGLV
;
A
#
# COMPACT_ATOMS: atom_id res chain seq x y z
N ASN A 1 7.88 -17.19 -9.61
CA ASN A 1 8.49 -16.14 -8.76
C ASN A 1 9.93 -16.42 -8.33
N GLY A 2 10.56 -17.55 -8.72
CA GLY A 2 11.97 -17.85 -8.42
C GLY A 2 12.29 -18.09 -6.94
N VAL A 3 11.28 -18.34 -6.11
CA VAL A 3 11.50 -18.72 -4.71
C VAL A 3 12.06 -20.13 -4.64
N MET A 4 13.24 -20.29 -4.05
CA MET A 4 13.81 -21.60 -3.79
C MET A 4 13.09 -22.24 -2.61
N LEU A 5 12.50 -23.42 -2.83
CA LEU A 5 11.75 -24.13 -1.80
C LEU A 5 12.64 -25.06 -0.99
N CYS A 6 13.62 -25.71 -1.64
CA CYS A 6 14.66 -26.50 -0.98
C CYS A 6 15.90 -26.60 -1.86
N GLU A 7 17.02 -26.86 -1.26
CA GLU A 7 18.31 -27.08 -1.91
C GLU A 7 18.98 -28.32 -1.31
N GLY A 8 19.52 -29.19 -2.16
CA GLY A 8 20.31 -30.32 -1.70
C GLY A 8 21.70 -29.90 -1.24
N GLU A 9 22.33 -30.71 -0.41
CA GLU A 9 23.71 -30.48 -0.03
C GLU A 9 24.64 -30.51 -1.25
N ARG A 10 25.50 -29.50 -1.34
CA ARG A 10 26.43 -29.34 -2.44
C ARG A 10 27.66 -30.27 -2.26
N PHE A 11 28.27 -30.65 -3.37
CA PHE A 11 29.51 -31.44 -3.41
C PHE A 11 29.41 -32.86 -2.83
N GLN A 12 28.23 -33.43 -2.74
CA GLN A 12 28.03 -34.81 -2.33
C GLN A 12 28.51 -35.80 -3.42
N ARG A 13 29.15 -36.89 -3.00
CA ARG A 13 29.54 -38.00 -3.89
C ARG A 13 28.53 -39.13 -3.93
N ALA A 14 27.63 -39.17 -2.96
CA ALA A 14 26.52 -40.14 -2.87
C ALA A 14 25.25 -39.60 -3.53
N SER A 15 24.40 -40.51 -3.99
CA SER A 15 23.06 -40.12 -4.47
C SER A 15 22.26 -39.51 -3.33
N SER A 16 21.61 -38.38 -3.58
CA SER A 16 20.71 -37.73 -2.63
C SER A 16 19.33 -37.52 -3.26
N MET A 17 18.31 -37.44 -2.44
CA MET A 17 16.95 -37.19 -2.85
C MET A 17 16.43 -35.97 -2.10
N ILE A 18 15.79 -35.07 -2.83
CA ILE A 18 15.10 -33.92 -2.28
C ILE A 18 13.59 -34.20 -2.38
N VAL A 19 12.88 -33.99 -1.28
CA VAL A 19 11.43 -34.10 -1.21
C VAL A 19 10.87 -32.74 -0.76
N GLN A 20 9.92 -32.22 -1.53
CA GLN A 20 9.29 -30.94 -1.21
C GLN A 20 7.84 -30.90 -1.67
N GLU A 21 7.01 -30.22 -0.91
CA GLU A 21 5.63 -29.96 -1.24
C GLU A 21 5.53 -28.72 -2.15
N ILE A 22 4.71 -28.84 -3.19
CA ILE A 22 4.51 -27.75 -4.16
C ILE A 22 3.03 -27.41 -4.20
N ASP A 23 2.71 -26.14 -3.99
CA ASP A 23 1.36 -25.60 -4.11
C ASP A 23 1.01 -25.35 -5.58
N VAL A 24 0.33 -26.31 -6.19
CA VAL A 24 -0.05 -26.27 -7.60
C VAL A 24 -1.10 -25.18 -7.89
N GLU A 25 -2.02 -24.94 -6.96
CA GLU A 25 -3.05 -23.90 -7.14
C GLU A 25 -2.43 -22.50 -7.13
N ARG A 26 -1.47 -22.25 -6.28
CA ARG A 26 -0.69 -21.00 -6.30
C ARG A 26 0.02 -20.81 -7.64
N LEU A 27 0.65 -21.83 -8.18
CA LEU A 27 1.29 -21.76 -9.50
C LEU A 27 0.28 -21.45 -10.62
N ARG A 28 -0.93 -22.01 -10.55
CA ARG A 28 -2.01 -21.68 -11.51
C ARG A 28 -2.41 -20.23 -11.43
N ILE A 29 -2.62 -19.72 -10.22
CA ILE A 29 -2.99 -18.31 -9.98
C ILE A 29 -1.90 -17.37 -10.47
N ASP A 30 -0.64 -17.65 -10.16
CA ASP A 30 0.50 -16.84 -10.60
C ASP A 30 0.61 -16.81 -12.14
N ARG A 31 0.38 -17.93 -12.82
CA ARG A 31 0.35 -18.01 -14.29
C ARG A 31 -0.82 -17.24 -14.89
N GLN A 32 -1.99 -17.27 -14.25
CA GLN A 32 -3.17 -16.52 -14.73
C GLN A 32 -2.98 -15.00 -14.60
N ARG A 33 -2.28 -14.55 -13.55
CA ARG A 33 -1.98 -13.14 -13.31
C ARG A 33 -0.84 -12.60 -14.18
N ASN A 34 0.04 -13.47 -14.65
CA ASN A 34 1.17 -13.06 -15.48
C ASN A 34 0.77 -12.99 -16.96
N THR A 35 0.47 -11.80 -17.43
CA THR A 35 0.07 -11.54 -18.83
C THR A 35 1.18 -11.78 -19.85
N ASN A 36 2.44 -11.83 -19.41
CA ASN A 36 3.61 -12.08 -20.27
C ASN A 36 3.91 -13.58 -20.44
N PHE A 37 3.13 -14.45 -19.79
CA PHE A 37 3.31 -15.87 -19.91
C PHE A 37 2.66 -16.37 -21.22
N THR A 38 3.45 -16.45 -22.27
CA THR A 38 3.01 -17.03 -23.56
C THR A 38 3.00 -18.56 -23.48
N LYS A 39 1.91 -19.15 -23.95
CA LYS A 39 1.86 -20.61 -24.14
C LYS A 39 2.77 -20.98 -25.29
N ASP A 40 3.97 -21.35 -24.99
CA ASP A 40 4.86 -21.94 -25.98
C ASP A 40 4.34 -23.34 -26.35
N GLN A 41 3.88 -23.51 -27.56
CA GLN A 41 3.44 -24.82 -28.05
C GLN A 41 4.70 -25.61 -28.46
N THR A 42 5.44 -26.07 -27.49
CA THR A 42 6.55 -26.99 -27.74
C THR A 42 5.99 -28.39 -27.98
N GLY A 43 5.60 -28.68 -29.22
CA GLY A 43 4.99 -29.94 -29.65
C GLY A 43 5.92 -31.16 -29.63
N HIS A 44 7.03 -31.11 -28.88
CA HIS A 44 8.07 -32.15 -28.92
C HIS A 44 8.25 -32.94 -27.60
N TYR A 45 7.41 -32.69 -26.59
CA TYR A 45 7.50 -33.45 -25.33
C TYR A 45 6.68 -34.73 -25.36
N ARG A 46 7.30 -35.83 -24.93
CA ARG A 46 6.57 -37.09 -24.69
C ARG A 46 5.71 -36.94 -23.43
N LEU A 47 4.40 -37.06 -23.61
CA LEU A 47 3.47 -37.10 -22.50
C LEU A 47 3.50 -38.50 -21.86
N VAL A 48 3.88 -38.59 -20.60
CA VAL A 48 3.80 -39.80 -19.80
C VAL A 48 2.65 -39.64 -18.83
N ASN A 49 1.55 -40.37 -19.06
CA ASN A 49 0.46 -40.39 -18.12
C ASN A 49 0.76 -41.40 -17.01
N VAL A 50 0.91 -40.91 -15.81
CA VAL A 50 1.02 -41.72 -14.60
C VAL A 50 -0.37 -41.81 -13.98
N ALA A 51 -0.85 -43.03 -13.72
CA ALA A 51 -2.12 -43.19 -13.03
C ALA A 51 -2.06 -42.49 -11.66
N PRO A 52 -3.04 -41.65 -11.31
CA PRO A 52 -3.09 -41.07 -9.99
C PRO A 52 -3.13 -42.18 -8.95
N ILE A 53 -2.30 -42.09 -7.93
CA ILE A 53 -2.46 -42.94 -6.75
C ILE A 53 -3.73 -42.40 -6.06
N GLU A 54 -4.79 -43.17 -6.09
CA GLU A 54 -6.00 -42.90 -5.32
C GLU A 54 -5.68 -43.08 -3.83
N THR A 55 -5.07 -42.09 -3.25
CA THR A 55 -5.06 -41.92 -1.80
C THR A 55 -6.23 -41.01 -1.46
N GLU A 56 -7.11 -41.48 -0.57
CA GLU A 56 -7.98 -40.56 0.15
C GLU A 56 -7.04 -39.52 0.82
N MET A 57 -6.87 -38.37 0.17
CA MET A 57 -6.09 -37.29 0.75
C MET A 57 -6.93 -36.68 1.87
N GLU A 58 -6.81 -37.21 3.07
CA GLU A 58 -7.11 -36.40 4.24
C GLU A 58 -6.22 -35.18 4.16
N PHE A 59 -6.80 -34.00 4.36
CA PHE A 59 -6.08 -32.74 4.42
C PHE A 59 -5.14 -32.82 5.63
N THR A 60 -3.92 -33.31 5.41
CA THR A 60 -2.88 -33.33 6.43
C THR A 60 -2.16 -32.00 6.42
N GLU A 61 -1.79 -31.50 7.58
CA GLU A 61 -0.93 -30.31 7.73
C GLU A 61 0.32 -30.49 6.87
N PRO A 62 0.77 -29.44 6.13
CA PRO A 62 1.96 -29.53 5.33
C PRO A 62 3.16 -29.85 6.20
N THR A 63 3.88 -30.93 5.89
CA THR A 63 5.00 -31.45 6.71
C THR A 63 6.33 -30.78 6.40
N HIS A 64 6.48 -30.21 5.20
CA HIS A 64 7.74 -29.63 4.71
C HIS A 64 7.63 -28.15 4.35
N ARG A 65 6.49 -27.52 4.61
CA ARG A 65 6.29 -26.09 4.36
C ARG A 65 6.00 -25.36 5.67
N HIS A 66 6.73 -24.30 5.88
CA HIS A 66 6.45 -23.36 6.95
C HIS A 66 5.78 -22.10 6.38
N PHE A 67 4.62 -21.75 6.93
CA PHE A 67 3.92 -20.51 6.60
C PHE A 67 4.15 -19.52 7.75
N SER A 68 4.71 -18.36 7.42
CA SER A 68 4.82 -17.29 8.40
C SER A 68 3.42 -16.82 8.82
N ALA A 69 3.17 -16.75 10.13
CA ALA A 69 1.94 -16.14 10.66
C ALA A 69 1.83 -14.64 10.30
N TYR A 70 2.96 -14.03 10.01
CA TYR A 70 3.06 -12.61 9.65
C TYR A 70 3.84 -12.43 8.35
N PRO A 71 3.23 -12.75 7.18
CA PRO A 71 3.94 -12.78 5.90
C PRO A 71 4.39 -11.39 5.41
N PHE A 72 3.87 -10.32 6.02
CA PHE A 72 4.23 -8.94 5.67
C PHE A 72 5.23 -8.31 6.65
N LEU A 73 5.59 -9.02 7.71
CA LEU A 73 6.62 -8.55 8.63
C LEU A 73 7.99 -9.10 8.22
N PRO A 74 9.05 -8.31 8.37
CA PRO A 74 10.42 -8.77 8.16
C PRO A 74 10.80 -9.83 9.19
N GLU A 75 11.84 -10.58 8.89
CA GLU A 75 12.44 -11.50 9.85
C GLU A 75 13.00 -10.73 11.05
N LYS A 76 12.97 -11.37 12.20
CA LYS A 76 13.43 -10.76 13.44
C LYS A 76 14.89 -10.30 13.32
N GLY A 77 15.12 -9.02 13.62
CA GLY A 77 16.44 -8.38 13.50
C GLY A 77 16.74 -7.75 12.14
N GLN A 78 15.81 -7.82 11.19
CA GLN A 78 15.90 -7.14 9.89
C GLN A 78 14.90 -6.00 9.76
N GLU A 79 14.15 -5.68 10.81
CA GLU A 79 13.05 -4.73 10.81
C GLU A 79 13.49 -3.36 10.30
N ASP A 80 14.60 -2.83 10.84
CA ASP A 80 15.08 -1.50 10.49
C ASP A 80 15.51 -1.41 9.02
N SER A 81 16.28 -2.39 8.54
CA SER A 81 16.73 -2.40 7.13
C SER A 81 15.55 -2.55 6.17
N TYR A 82 14.61 -3.42 6.51
CA TYR A 82 13.40 -3.62 5.70
C TYR A 82 12.52 -2.36 5.65
N CYS A 83 12.28 -1.73 6.80
CA CYS A 83 11.51 -0.48 6.86
C CYS A 83 12.20 0.65 6.09
N MET A 84 13.53 0.76 6.18
CA MET A 84 14.30 1.76 5.45
C MET A 84 14.28 1.50 3.94
N ASP A 85 14.32 0.25 3.50
CA ASP A 85 14.18 -0.10 2.08
C ASP A 85 12.80 0.28 1.54
N VAL A 86 11.72 -0.06 2.27
CA VAL A 86 10.35 0.32 1.91
C VAL A 86 10.19 1.84 1.85
N PHE A 87 10.70 2.55 2.84
CA PHE A 87 10.66 4.01 2.87
C PHE A 87 11.44 4.63 1.71
N SER A 88 12.62 4.09 1.40
CA SER A 88 13.45 4.54 0.27
C SER A 88 12.77 4.28 -1.08
N ILE A 89 12.09 3.15 -1.24
CA ILE A 89 11.30 2.86 -2.46
C ILE A 89 10.20 3.90 -2.63
N GLN A 90 9.46 4.22 -1.58
CA GLN A 90 8.37 5.21 -1.62
C GLN A 90 8.90 6.61 -1.96
N THR A 91 9.96 7.06 -1.30
CA THR A 91 10.54 8.38 -1.52
C THR A 91 11.12 8.54 -2.93
N ASN A 92 11.85 7.54 -3.44
CA ASN A 92 12.37 7.57 -4.80
C ASN A 92 11.26 7.51 -5.86
N ALA A 93 10.22 6.72 -5.63
CA ALA A 93 9.06 6.65 -6.55
C ALA A 93 8.33 8.01 -6.62
N LEU A 94 8.10 8.64 -5.47
CA LEU A 94 7.49 9.97 -5.41
C LEU A 94 8.38 11.03 -6.05
N ALA A 95 9.70 11.01 -5.81
CA ALA A 95 10.66 11.93 -6.43
C ALA A 95 10.57 11.85 -7.95
N ARG A 96 10.63 10.65 -8.52
CA ARG A 96 10.49 10.48 -9.98
C ARG A 96 9.16 10.97 -10.51
N ARG A 97 8.08 10.79 -9.78
CA ARG A 97 6.77 11.29 -10.19
C ARG A 97 6.73 12.81 -10.13
N TRP A 98 7.23 13.42 -9.05
CA TRP A 98 7.24 14.87 -8.87
C TRP A 98 8.07 15.57 -9.95
N GLU A 99 9.29 15.09 -10.20
CA GLU A 99 10.14 15.59 -11.29
C GLU A 99 9.47 15.44 -12.67
N HIS A 100 8.88 14.26 -12.95
CA HIS A 100 8.30 13.99 -14.27
C HIS A 100 7.06 14.82 -14.58
N THR A 101 6.22 15.07 -13.58
CA THR A 101 4.98 15.85 -13.76
C THR A 101 5.23 17.37 -13.74
N HIS A 102 6.39 17.81 -13.29
CA HIS A 102 6.70 19.23 -13.08
C HIS A 102 5.68 19.93 -12.17
N ALA A 103 5.10 19.19 -11.23
CA ALA A 103 4.18 19.75 -10.26
C ALA A 103 4.88 20.73 -9.32
N ASP A 104 4.20 21.82 -8.96
CA ASP A 104 4.74 22.81 -8.05
C ASP A 104 4.63 22.36 -6.59
N THR A 105 3.57 21.62 -6.26
CA THR A 105 3.25 21.24 -4.88
C THR A 105 2.86 19.77 -4.74
N LEU A 106 2.95 19.26 -3.51
CA LEU A 106 2.28 18.03 -3.08
C LEU A 106 1.17 18.41 -2.11
N VAL A 107 -0.04 17.90 -2.33
CA VAL A 107 -1.21 18.17 -1.48
C VAL A 107 -1.65 16.88 -0.82
N LEU A 108 -1.77 16.87 0.51
CA LEU A 108 -2.18 15.66 1.22
C LEU A 108 -3.06 15.96 2.43
N GLY A 109 -4.05 15.09 2.68
CA GLY A 109 -4.90 15.16 3.86
C GLY A 109 -4.21 14.58 5.09
N ILE A 110 -4.12 15.36 6.17
CA ILE A 110 -3.49 14.94 7.43
C ILE A 110 -4.59 14.73 8.47
N SER A 111 -4.83 13.45 8.79
CA SER A 111 -5.81 13.06 9.81
C SER A 111 -5.21 12.93 11.22
N GLY A 112 -3.88 12.91 11.35
CA GLY A 112 -3.18 12.56 12.58
C GLY A 112 -3.08 11.04 12.84
N GLY A 113 -3.51 10.21 11.90
CA GLY A 113 -3.34 8.76 11.93
C GLY A 113 -2.00 8.32 11.31
N LEU A 114 -1.64 7.05 11.50
CA LEU A 114 -0.35 6.50 11.06
C LEU A 114 -0.15 6.60 9.54
N ASP A 115 -1.18 6.32 8.74
CA ASP A 115 -1.07 6.30 7.28
C ASP A 115 -0.75 7.69 6.73
N SER A 116 -1.51 8.71 7.16
CA SER A 116 -1.26 10.10 6.76
C SER A 116 0.08 10.63 7.29
N THR A 117 0.51 10.18 8.46
CA THR A 117 1.82 10.50 9.03
C THR A 117 2.94 9.93 8.16
N LEU A 118 2.87 8.65 7.80
CA LEU A 118 3.86 8.03 6.92
C LEU A 118 3.90 8.71 5.56
N ALA A 119 2.75 8.99 4.95
CA ALA A 119 2.66 9.71 3.68
C ALA A 119 3.34 11.10 3.76
N LEU A 120 3.10 11.83 4.85
CA LEU A 120 3.75 13.12 5.08
C LEU A 120 5.27 13.00 5.21
N LEU A 121 5.76 12.02 5.96
CA LEU A 121 7.21 11.79 6.12
C LEU A 121 7.86 11.42 4.77
N VAL A 122 7.19 10.63 3.93
CA VAL A 122 7.65 10.33 2.57
C VAL A 122 7.72 11.61 1.73
N CYS A 123 6.73 12.51 1.81
CA CYS A 123 6.75 13.78 1.09
C CYS A 123 7.90 14.66 1.55
N VAL A 124 8.12 14.79 2.86
CA VAL A 124 9.20 15.60 3.43
C VAL A 124 10.57 15.06 3.02
N GLN A 125 10.79 13.76 3.18
CA GLN A 125 12.05 13.14 2.76
C GLN A 125 12.30 13.30 1.25
N THR A 126 11.25 13.24 0.46
CA THR A 126 11.34 13.45 -0.99
C THR A 126 11.73 14.90 -1.32
N ALA A 127 11.12 15.90 -0.68
CA ALA A 127 11.46 17.30 -0.86
C ALA A 127 12.94 17.55 -0.49
N ASP A 128 13.37 17.06 0.68
CA ASP A 128 14.75 17.17 1.15
C ASP A 128 15.75 16.54 0.16
N MET A 129 15.44 15.33 -0.35
CA MET A 129 16.26 14.62 -1.32
C MET A 129 16.40 15.40 -2.65
N LEU A 130 15.34 16.05 -3.11
CA LEU A 130 15.33 16.85 -4.33
C LEU A 130 15.88 18.28 -4.12
N GLY A 131 16.13 18.70 -2.89
CA GLY A 131 16.50 20.06 -2.55
C GLY A 131 15.35 21.05 -2.75
N TYR A 132 14.11 20.59 -2.65
CA TYR A 132 12.91 21.40 -2.74
C TYR A 132 12.53 21.98 -1.37
N ASP A 133 11.93 23.16 -1.38
CA ASP A 133 11.42 23.75 -0.16
C ASP A 133 10.25 22.93 0.39
N ARG A 134 10.27 22.64 1.68
CA ARG A 134 9.20 21.93 2.37
C ARG A 134 7.88 22.68 2.36
N GLU A 135 7.89 24.00 2.18
CA GLU A 135 6.67 24.81 2.00
C GLU A 135 5.88 24.43 0.74
N ARG A 136 6.47 23.70 -0.19
CA ARG A 136 5.80 23.13 -1.37
C ARG A 136 4.91 21.91 -1.01
N ILE A 137 5.00 21.42 0.21
CA ILE A 137 4.12 20.38 0.73
C ILE A 137 2.96 21.06 1.45
N ILE A 138 1.74 20.83 0.97
CA ILE A 138 0.52 21.41 1.49
C ILE A 138 -0.24 20.34 2.28
N GLY A 139 -0.08 20.33 3.60
CA GLY A 139 -0.84 19.47 4.49
C GLY A 139 -2.21 20.09 4.79
N VAL A 140 -3.27 19.32 4.59
CA VAL A 140 -4.64 19.80 4.81
C VAL A 140 -5.30 18.97 5.90
N THR A 141 -5.66 19.60 7.03
CA THR A 141 -6.52 18.98 8.02
C THR A 141 -7.96 19.36 7.76
N MET A 142 -8.85 18.38 7.76
CA MET A 142 -10.25 18.56 7.39
C MET A 142 -11.15 17.98 8.49
N PRO A 143 -11.32 18.73 9.60
CA PRO A 143 -12.23 18.29 10.65
C PRO A 143 -13.65 18.13 10.11
N GLY A 144 -14.33 17.09 10.58
CA GLY A 144 -15.70 16.77 10.26
C GLY A 144 -16.41 16.27 11.52
N PHE A 145 -17.60 15.68 11.33
CA PHE A 145 -18.37 15.13 12.43
C PHE A 145 -17.61 13.99 13.12
N GLY A 146 -17.24 14.14 14.37
CA GLY A 146 -16.53 13.09 15.13
C GLY A 146 -14.99 13.13 15.07
N THR A 147 -14.40 14.18 14.54
CA THR A 147 -12.95 14.38 14.65
C THR A 147 -12.56 14.58 16.11
N SER A 148 -11.62 13.79 16.64
CA SER A 148 -11.17 13.94 18.03
C SER A 148 -10.14 15.06 18.16
N ASP A 149 -10.21 15.85 19.23
CA ASP A 149 -9.28 16.94 19.52
C ASP A 149 -7.82 16.48 19.55
N ARG A 150 -7.56 15.29 20.05
CA ARG A 150 -6.20 14.75 20.17
C ARG A 150 -5.55 14.50 18.80
N THR A 151 -6.26 13.83 17.87
CA THR A 151 -5.73 13.54 16.53
C THR A 151 -5.55 14.82 15.72
N TYR A 152 -6.47 15.77 15.89
CA TYR A 152 -6.40 17.09 15.29
C TYR A 152 -5.16 17.87 15.75
N GLN A 153 -4.94 17.99 17.07
CA GLN A 153 -3.79 18.68 17.62
C GLN A 153 -2.46 18.03 17.22
N ASN A 154 -2.40 16.70 17.19
CA ASN A 154 -1.23 15.96 16.71
C ASN A 154 -0.92 16.29 15.24
N ALA A 155 -1.95 16.40 14.39
CA ALA A 155 -1.79 16.74 12.99
C ALA A 155 -1.16 18.14 12.82
N LEU A 156 -1.69 19.13 13.51
CA LEU A 156 -1.18 20.51 13.46
C LEU A 156 0.27 20.60 13.94
N GLN A 157 0.55 20.04 15.13
CA GLN A 157 1.92 20.06 15.69
C GLN A 157 2.93 19.37 14.77
N MET A 158 2.56 18.25 14.18
CA MET A 158 3.43 17.53 13.26
C MET A 158 3.75 18.36 12.01
N MET A 159 2.75 19.01 11.41
CA MET A 159 2.96 19.86 10.25
C MET A 159 3.86 21.06 10.57
N ASP A 160 3.66 21.69 11.72
CA ASP A 160 4.51 22.78 12.19
C ASP A 160 5.97 22.34 12.42
N TYR A 161 6.19 21.21 13.11
CA TYR A 161 7.55 20.67 13.33
C TYR A 161 8.28 20.30 12.05
N LEU A 162 7.56 19.86 11.03
CA LEU A 162 8.14 19.49 9.74
C LEU A 162 8.38 20.69 8.83
N GLY A 163 7.83 21.88 9.18
CA GLY A 163 8.00 23.12 8.43
C GLY A 163 7.32 23.11 7.07
N ILE A 164 6.19 22.46 6.96
CA ILE A 164 5.37 22.43 5.74
C ILE A 164 4.30 23.53 5.77
N THR A 165 3.73 23.85 4.60
CA THR A 165 2.53 24.68 4.55
C THR A 165 1.32 23.87 5.01
N HIS A 166 0.54 24.40 5.94
CA HIS A 166 -0.68 23.72 6.36
C HIS A 166 -1.93 24.59 6.15
N ARG A 167 -3.05 23.91 5.91
CA ARG A 167 -4.38 24.50 5.80
C ARG A 167 -5.38 23.73 6.65
N GLU A 168 -6.33 24.43 7.22
CA GLU A 168 -7.46 23.86 7.91
C GLU A 168 -8.74 24.17 7.13
N ILE A 169 -9.53 23.14 6.84
CA ILE A 169 -10.79 23.27 6.10
C ILE A 169 -11.85 22.42 6.80
N ASP A 170 -12.76 23.06 7.52
CA ASP A 170 -13.92 22.37 8.10
C ASP A 170 -14.86 21.88 6.99
N ILE A 171 -15.24 20.61 7.07
CA ILE A 171 -16.10 19.99 6.06
C ILE A 171 -17.54 19.79 6.52
N CYS A 172 -17.91 20.23 7.74
CA CYS A 172 -19.23 19.98 8.29
C CYS A 172 -20.34 20.62 7.45
N ASP A 173 -20.21 21.90 7.14
CA ASP A 173 -21.25 22.64 6.41
C ASP A 173 -21.45 22.09 4.99
N ILE A 174 -20.37 21.89 4.25
CA ILE A 174 -20.44 21.40 2.87
C ILE A 174 -20.95 19.95 2.81
N THR A 175 -20.59 19.11 3.78
CA THR A 175 -21.12 17.75 3.90
C THR A 175 -22.61 17.76 4.25
N THR A 176 -23.04 18.63 5.16
CA THR A 176 -24.43 18.81 5.51
C THR A 176 -25.27 19.23 4.28
N GLN A 177 -24.78 20.19 3.50
CA GLN A 177 -25.46 20.62 2.28
C GLN A 177 -25.57 19.47 1.27
N HIS A 178 -24.52 18.68 1.11
CA HIS A 178 -24.56 17.51 0.24
C HIS A 178 -25.56 16.45 0.70
N LEU A 179 -25.56 16.09 1.99
CA LEU A 179 -26.52 15.13 2.56
C LEU A 179 -27.98 15.60 2.40
N ASN A 180 -28.23 16.88 2.66
CA ASN A 180 -29.56 17.48 2.43
C ASN A 180 -29.99 17.43 0.96
N SER A 181 -29.07 17.62 0.00
CA SER A 181 -29.38 17.58 -1.43
C SER A 181 -29.85 16.21 -1.93
N ILE A 182 -29.47 15.15 -1.23
CA ILE A 182 -29.90 13.76 -1.50
C ILE A 182 -31.02 13.29 -0.56
N ALA A 183 -31.59 14.19 0.25
CA ALA A 183 -32.61 13.92 1.26
C ALA A 183 -32.20 12.83 2.28
N HIS A 184 -30.91 12.80 2.63
CA HIS A 184 -30.41 11.89 3.66
C HIS A 184 -30.71 12.47 5.06
N ASP A 185 -31.14 11.61 5.98
CA ASP A 185 -31.37 11.98 7.37
C ASP A 185 -30.03 12.17 8.09
N LEU A 186 -29.79 13.39 8.61
CA LEU A 186 -28.53 13.73 9.27
C LEU A 186 -28.31 12.99 10.60
N ASP A 187 -29.38 12.50 11.23
CA ASP A 187 -29.28 11.69 12.45
C ASP A 187 -28.96 10.21 12.16
N ASN A 188 -29.02 9.79 10.89
CA ASN A 188 -28.67 8.45 10.47
C ASN A 188 -27.20 8.36 10.08
N HIS A 189 -26.36 7.90 11.01
CA HIS A 189 -24.90 7.75 10.82
C HIS A 189 -24.56 6.42 10.13
N ASP A 190 -25.12 6.19 8.96
CA ASP A 190 -24.88 5.02 8.12
C ASP A 190 -23.65 5.16 7.20
N ILE A 191 -23.47 4.19 6.31
CA ILE A 191 -22.39 4.19 5.33
C ILE A 191 -22.44 5.39 4.36
N THR A 192 -23.64 5.96 4.12
CA THR A 192 -23.81 7.15 3.28
C THR A 192 -23.22 8.37 3.97
N TYR A 193 -23.53 8.52 5.26
CA TYR A 193 -23.00 9.59 6.09
C TYR A 193 -21.47 9.58 6.18
N GLU A 194 -20.89 8.41 6.45
CA GLU A 194 -19.44 8.24 6.53
C GLU A 194 -18.75 8.50 5.18
N ASN A 195 -19.27 7.90 4.12
CA ASN A 195 -18.69 8.06 2.79
C ASN A 195 -18.85 9.45 2.20
N ALA A 196 -19.92 10.20 2.57
CA ALA A 196 -20.07 11.60 2.15
C ALA A 196 -18.90 12.45 2.65
N GLN A 197 -18.51 12.31 3.91
CA GLN A 197 -17.35 12.99 4.49
C GLN A 197 -16.03 12.58 3.80
N ALA A 198 -15.83 11.28 3.56
CA ALA A 198 -14.62 10.77 2.90
C ALA A 198 -14.49 11.34 1.48
N ARG A 199 -15.57 11.35 0.70
CA ARG A 199 -15.60 11.90 -0.66
C ARG A 199 -15.40 13.41 -0.67
N MET A 200 -15.96 14.12 0.31
CA MET A 200 -15.77 15.57 0.42
C MET A 200 -14.29 15.92 0.65
N ARG A 201 -13.58 15.17 1.50
CA ARG A 201 -12.15 15.35 1.69
C ARG A 201 -11.37 15.13 0.38
N THR A 202 -11.69 14.07 -0.35
CA THR A 202 -11.06 13.80 -1.64
C THR A 202 -11.31 14.92 -2.65
N LEU A 203 -12.55 15.40 -2.75
CA LEU A 203 -12.93 16.50 -3.64
C LEU A 203 -12.11 17.77 -3.36
N ILE A 204 -11.97 18.13 -2.09
CA ILE A 204 -11.21 19.30 -1.67
C ILE A 204 -9.73 19.16 -2.03
N LEU A 205 -9.11 18.01 -1.69
CA LEU A 205 -7.70 17.78 -1.99
C LEU A 205 -7.40 17.82 -3.48
N MET A 206 -8.24 17.18 -4.30
CA MET A 206 -8.06 17.17 -5.76
C MET A 206 -8.20 18.57 -6.37
N ASN A 207 -9.17 19.37 -5.89
CA ASN A 207 -9.34 20.75 -6.37
C ASN A 207 -8.20 21.66 -5.94
N LEU A 208 -7.72 21.52 -4.70
CA LEU A 208 -6.54 22.26 -4.23
C LEU A 208 -5.29 21.91 -5.04
N ALA A 209 -5.10 20.64 -5.35
CA ALA A 209 -3.98 20.22 -6.18
C ALA A 209 -4.07 20.83 -7.59
N ASN A 210 -5.26 20.85 -8.19
CA ASN A 210 -5.45 21.51 -9.49
C ASN A 210 -5.15 23.02 -9.43
N GLU A 211 -5.62 23.69 -8.39
CA GLU A 211 -5.37 25.14 -8.19
C GLU A 211 -3.88 25.46 -8.01
N LEU A 212 -3.16 24.58 -7.31
CA LEU A 212 -1.77 24.78 -6.92
C LEU A 212 -0.77 24.07 -7.86
N ASN A 213 -1.23 23.61 -9.02
CA ASN A 213 -0.41 22.80 -9.95
C ASN A 213 0.30 21.65 -9.22
N GLY A 214 -0.44 20.89 -8.43
CA GLY A 214 0.09 19.89 -7.49
C GLY A 214 -0.32 18.46 -7.80
N LEU A 215 0.28 17.54 -7.04
CA LEU A 215 -0.12 16.14 -6.94
C LEU A 215 -0.83 15.89 -5.61
N VAL A 216 -1.81 14.98 -5.59
CA VAL A 216 -2.47 14.49 -4.37
C VAL A 216 -1.84 13.16 -3.96
#